data_dc8c7f361b2a0e623aed46eaf3d79e12
#
_entry.id   dc8c7f361b2a0e623aed46eaf3d79e12
#
_cell.length_a   1.000
_cell.length_b   1.000
_cell.length_c   1.000
_cell.angle_alpha   90.00
_cell.angle_beta   90.00
_cell.angle_gamma   90.00
#
_symmetry.space_group_name_H-M   'P 1'
#
loop_
_entity.id
_entity.type
_entity.pdbx_description
1 polymer ?
#
loop_
_entity_poly.entity_id
_entity_poly.type
_entity_poly.pdbx_seq_one_letter_code
_entity_poly.pdbx_strand_id
1 'polypeptide(L)'
;MVIEDISSILRQEAEAVLNIPVVAEYNEAVTLIVEYVHNRNGKLITSGMGKAGQIASNLATTFSSTGTPAFFLHPSEAQHGDLGIVRDNDIMLLISNSGKTRELIELTRLTLGLAPDMKF
;
A
#
# COMPACT_ATOMS: atom_id res chain seq x y z
N MET A 1 16.33 -7.49 -34.33
CA MET A 1 16.89 -6.37 -33.55
C MET A 1 15.85 -5.78 -32.60
N VAL A 2 15.10 -4.77 -32.92
CA VAL A 2 14.13 -4.17 -31.98
C VAL A 2 13.04 -5.16 -31.50
N ILE A 3 12.53 -6.02 -32.39
CA ILE A 3 11.52 -7.03 -32.02
C ILE A 3 12.11 -8.11 -31.10
N GLU A 4 13.36 -8.51 -31.33
CA GLU A 4 14.06 -9.46 -30.47
C GLU A 4 14.33 -8.85 -29.09
N ASP A 5 14.67 -7.56 -29.04
CA ASP A 5 14.86 -6.82 -27.78
C ASP A 5 13.54 -6.72 -26.99
N ILE A 6 12.44 -6.42 -27.65
CA ILE A 6 11.11 -6.37 -27.02
C ILE A 6 10.72 -7.77 -26.50
N SER A 7 10.92 -8.82 -27.28
CA SER A 7 10.63 -10.19 -26.86
C SER A 7 11.48 -10.60 -25.64
N SER A 8 12.74 -10.18 -25.61
CA SER A 8 13.63 -10.44 -24.48
C SER A 8 13.15 -9.75 -23.20
N ILE A 9 12.76 -8.47 -23.30
CA ILE A 9 12.22 -7.70 -22.18
C ILE A 9 10.96 -8.36 -21.64
N LEU A 10 10.01 -8.72 -22.50
CA LEU A 10 8.77 -9.36 -22.07
C LEU A 10 9.01 -10.70 -21.37
N ARG A 11 9.98 -11.49 -21.83
CA ARG A 11 10.36 -12.75 -21.16
C ARG A 11 10.96 -12.49 -19.79
N GLN A 12 11.87 -11.53 -19.68
CA GLN A 12 12.49 -11.17 -18.40
C GLN A 12 11.45 -10.68 -17.38
N GLU A 13 10.49 -9.88 -17.81
CA GLU A 13 9.39 -9.43 -16.94
C GLU A 13 8.48 -10.58 -16.53
N ALA A 14 8.13 -11.47 -17.46
CA ALA A 14 7.33 -12.66 -17.14
C ALA A 14 8.04 -13.57 -16.13
N GLU A 15 9.35 -13.80 -16.30
CA GLU A 15 10.16 -14.57 -15.35
C GLU A 15 10.23 -13.90 -13.98
N ALA A 16 10.40 -12.58 -13.95
CA ALA A 16 10.40 -11.82 -12.69
C ALA A 16 9.07 -11.98 -11.93
N VAL A 17 7.93 -11.94 -12.63
CA VAL A 17 6.62 -12.16 -12.01
C VAL A 17 6.48 -13.60 -11.50
N LEU A 18 6.88 -14.60 -12.30
CA LEU A 18 6.81 -16.01 -11.91
C LEU A 18 7.71 -16.34 -10.70
N ASN A 19 8.78 -15.59 -10.51
CA ASN A 19 9.72 -15.77 -9.40
C ASN A 19 9.34 -14.98 -8.14
N ILE A 20 8.20 -14.28 -8.11
CA ILE A 20 7.72 -13.63 -6.89
C ILE A 20 7.44 -14.71 -5.84
N PRO A 21 8.09 -14.65 -4.66
CA PRO A 21 7.86 -15.65 -3.62
C PRO A 21 6.44 -15.55 -3.07
N VAL A 22 5.76 -16.69 -3.01
CA VAL A 22 4.45 -16.79 -2.33
C VAL A 22 4.72 -17.22 -0.89
N VAL A 23 4.50 -16.32 0.03
CA VAL A 23 4.84 -16.47 1.45
C VAL A 23 3.61 -16.36 2.35
N ALA A 24 3.73 -16.86 3.58
CA ALA A 24 2.61 -16.91 4.52
C ALA A 24 2.08 -15.50 4.92
N GLU A 25 2.93 -14.50 4.85
CA GLU A 25 2.61 -13.11 5.16
C GLU A 25 1.49 -12.54 4.29
N TYR A 26 1.26 -13.08 3.09
CA TYR A 26 0.08 -12.71 2.28
C TYR A 26 -1.24 -13.06 2.99
N ASN A 27 -1.29 -14.21 3.66
CA ASN A 27 -2.47 -14.61 4.43
C ASN A 27 -2.68 -13.71 5.65
N GLU A 28 -1.60 -13.33 6.32
CA GLU A 28 -1.66 -12.41 7.46
C GLU A 28 -2.17 -11.04 7.03
N ALA A 29 -1.66 -10.50 5.93
CA ALA A 29 -2.12 -9.23 5.37
C ALA A 29 -3.60 -9.26 5.00
N VAL A 30 -4.06 -10.32 4.33
CA VAL A 30 -5.49 -10.51 3.99
C VAL A 30 -6.33 -10.58 5.25
N THR A 31 -5.91 -11.34 6.26
CA THR A 31 -6.63 -11.48 7.53
C THR A 31 -6.78 -10.12 8.23
N LEU A 32 -5.71 -9.34 8.27
CA LEU A 32 -5.73 -7.99 8.86
C LEU A 32 -6.66 -7.04 8.09
N ILE A 33 -6.63 -7.05 6.76
CA ILE A 33 -7.52 -6.21 5.94
C ILE A 33 -8.99 -6.59 6.19
N VAL A 34 -9.32 -7.88 6.20
CA VAL A 34 -10.68 -8.35 6.49
C VAL A 34 -11.11 -7.90 7.88
N GLU A 35 -10.27 -8.07 8.88
CA GLU A 35 -10.60 -7.70 10.27
C GLU A 35 -10.85 -6.19 10.41
N TYR A 36 -9.94 -5.36 9.93
CA TYR A 36 -10.05 -3.91 10.13
C TYR A 36 -11.10 -3.28 9.21
N VAL A 37 -11.14 -3.67 7.93
CA VAL A 37 -12.00 -3.02 6.96
C VAL A 37 -13.43 -3.58 6.99
N HIS A 38 -13.57 -4.92 6.97
CA HIS A 38 -14.89 -5.53 6.86
C HIS A 38 -15.54 -5.78 8.21
N ASN A 39 -14.81 -6.25 9.22
CA ASN A 39 -15.40 -6.55 10.52
C ASN A 39 -15.53 -5.31 11.42
N ARG A 40 -14.59 -4.36 11.34
CA ARG A 40 -14.58 -3.15 12.16
C ARG A 40 -15.06 -1.88 11.44
N ASN A 41 -15.54 -2.00 10.20
CA ASN A 41 -15.97 -0.88 9.37
C ASN A 41 -14.92 0.23 9.20
N GLY A 42 -13.65 -0.16 9.15
CA GLY A 42 -12.56 0.74 8.82
C GLY A 42 -12.34 0.88 7.33
N LYS A 43 -11.21 1.46 6.94
CA LYS A 43 -10.76 1.53 5.56
C LYS A 43 -9.29 1.13 5.44
N LEU A 44 -8.92 0.69 4.25
CA LEU A 44 -7.54 0.48 3.88
C LEU A 44 -6.95 1.79 3.39
N ILE A 45 -5.95 2.31 4.08
CA ILE A 45 -5.22 3.50 3.65
C ILE A 45 -3.93 3.04 2.97
N THR A 46 -3.77 3.37 1.69
CA THR A 46 -2.55 3.06 0.95
C THR A 46 -1.67 4.30 0.84
N SER A 47 -0.36 4.15 0.86
CA SER A 47 0.57 5.27 0.75
C SER A 47 1.90 4.86 0.13
N GLY A 48 2.56 5.82 -0.49
CA GLY A 48 3.85 5.65 -1.13
C GLY A 48 4.28 6.95 -1.81
N MET A 49 5.56 7.06 -2.14
CA MET A 49 6.14 8.20 -2.84
C MET A 49 6.50 7.85 -4.28
N GLY A 50 6.39 8.80 -5.20
CA GLY A 50 6.80 8.65 -6.59
C GLY A 50 6.07 7.49 -7.28
N LYS A 51 6.82 6.57 -7.89
CA LYS A 51 6.25 5.39 -8.58
C LYS A 51 5.56 4.45 -7.61
N ALA A 52 6.11 4.26 -6.41
CA ALA A 52 5.45 3.49 -5.36
C ALA A 52 4.12 4.13 -4.93
N GLY A 53 4.03 5.45 -4.92
CA GLY A 53 2.78 6.18 -4.69
C GLY A 53 1.73 5.95 -5.79
N GLN A 54 2.14 5.88 -7.05
CA GLN A 54 1.25 5.53 -8.16
C GLN A 54 0.69 4.12 -8.01
N ILE A 55 1.53 3.15 -7.61
CA ILE A 55 1.09 1.78 -7.32
C ILE A 55 0.10 1.78 -6.14
N ALA A 56 0.41 2.48 -5.06
CA ALA A 56 -0.46 2.61 -3.89
C ALA A 56 -1.82 3.22 -4.24
N SER A 57 -1.84 4.23 -5.09
CA SER A 57 -3.08 4.86 -5.59
C SER A 57 -3.91 3.88 -6.44
N ASN A 58 -3.29 3.13 -7.33
CA ASN A 58 -3.96 2.10 -8.13
C ASN A 58 -4.54 0.98 -7.26
N LEU A 59 -3.81 0.55 -6.24
CA LEU A 59 -4.31 -0.43 -5.27
C LEU A 59 -5.56 0.08 -4.55
N ALA A 60 -5.56 1.31 -4.06
CA ALA A 60 -6.73 1.90 -3.41
C ALA A 60 -7.96 1.90 -4.33
N THR A 61 -7.79 2.28 -5.58
CA THR A 61 -8.87 2.25 -6.58
C THR A 61 -9.37 0.83 -6.84
N THR A 62 -8.47 -0.13 -6.97
CA THR A 62 -8.82 -1.54 -7.22
C THR A 62 -9.56 -2.14 -6.03
N PHE A 63 -9.07 -1.95 -4.82
CA PHE A 63 -9.76 -2.41 -3.61
C PHE A 63 -11.14 -1.79 -3.47
N SER A 64 -11.27 -0.49 -3.66
CA SER A 64 -12.58 0.19 -3.60
C SER A 64 -13.55 -0.34 -4.63
N SER A 65 -13.11 -0.58 -5.86
CA SER A 65 -13.95 -1.09 -6.94
C SER A 65 -14.43 -2.53 -6.71
N THR A 66 -13.73 -3.29 -5.88
CA THR A 66 -14.05 -4.68 -5.55
C THR A 66 -14.67 -4.87 -4.18
N GLY A 67 -15.10 -3.79 -3.53
CA GLY A 67 -15.88 -3.82 -2.30
C GLY A 67 -15.08 -3.70 -1.00
N THR A 68 -13.79 -3.39 -1.07
CA THR A 68 -12.96 -3.09 0.11
C THR A 68 -12.69 -1.58 0.14
N PRO A 69 -13.34 -0.81 1.04
CA PRO A 69 -13.13 0.63 1.14
C PRO A 69 -11.65 0.98 1.32
N ALA A 70 -11.10 1.70 0.38
CA ALA A 70 -9.70 2.07 0.39
C ALA A 70 -9.49 3.52 -0.07
N PHE A 71 -8.44 4.15 0.46
CA PHE A 71 -8.10 5.53 0.18
C PHE A 71 -6.58 5.70 0.07
N PHE A 72 -6.13 6.38 -0.98
CA PHE A 72 -4.72 6.74 -1.10
C PHE A 72 -4.43 8.03 -0.31
N LEU A 73 -3.47 7.97 0.60
CA LEU A 73 -2.99 9.10 1.37
C LEU A 73 -1.56 9.44 0.93
N HIS A 74 -1.38 10.61 0.31
CA HIS A 74 -0.05 11.06 -0.07
C HIS A 74 0.75 11.42 1.19
N PRO A 75 1.98 10.88 1.40
CA PRO A 75 2.71 11.08 2.65
C PRO A 75 3.00 12.55 2.96
N SER A 76 3.29 13.35 1.94
CA SER A 76 3.54 14.79 2.14
C SER A 76 2.27 15.55 2.50
N GLU A 77 1.13 15.22 1.91
CA GLU A 77 -0.16 15.88 2.21
C GLU A 77 -0.67 15.48 3.60
N ALA A 78 -0.33 14.28 4.08
CA ALA A 78 -0.64 13.86 5.43
C ALA A 78 -0.12 14.85 6.48
N GLN A 79 1.06 15.40 6.27
CA GLN A 79 1.68 16.39 7.16
C GLN A 79 0.98 17.75 7.11
N HIS A 80 0.15 18.00 6.11
CA HIS A 80 -0.58 19.25 5.89
C HIS A 80 -2.08 19.14 6.18
N GLY A 81 -2.52 18.13 6.92
CA GLY A 81 -3.89 18.00 7.40
C GLY A 81 -4.62 16.73 6.98
N ASP A 82 -4.23 16.08 5.87
CA ASP A 82 -4.92 14.88 5.35
C ASP A 82 -4.83 13.68 6.29
N LEU A 83 -3.87 13.67 7.24
CA LEU A 83 -3.78 12.67 8.28
C LEU A 83 -5.03 12.60 9.17
N GLY A 84 -5.82 13.68 9.20
CA GLY A 84 -7.09 13.74 9.93
C GLY A 84 -8.16 12.74 9.49
N ILE A 85 -7.99 12.09 8.32
CA ILE A 85 -8.93 11.05 7.88
C ILE A 85 -8.72 9.71 8.60
N VAL A 86 -7.56 9.50 9.21
CA VAL A 86 -7.18 8.25 9.88
C VAL A 86 -8.02 8.05 11.15
N ARG A 87 -8.47 6.82 11.36
CA ARG A 87 -9.24 6.39 12.54
C ARG A 87 -8.63 5.11 13.13
N ASP A 88 -8.96 4.81 14.37
CA ASP A 88 -8.44 3.66 15.11
C ASP A 88 -8.80 2.30 14.50
N ASN A 89 -9.85 2.25 13.69
CA ASN A 89 -10.30 1.05 13.00
C ASN A 89 -9.76 0.90 11.57
N ASP A 90 -8.89 1.80 11.13
CA ASP A 90 -8.23 1.73 9.84
C ASP A 90 -6.97 0.87 9.87
N ILE A 91 -6.50 0.49 8.68
CA ILE A 91 -5.22 -0.20 8.47
C ILE A 91 -4.46 0.47 7.34
N MET A 92 -3.13 0.55 7.43
CA MET A 92 -2.29 1.14 6.39
C MET A 92 -1.47 0.12 5.62
N LEU A 93 -1.42 0.28 4.30
CA LEU A 93 -0.52 -0.43 3.39
C LEU A 93 0.48 0.57 2.81
N LEU A 94 1.73 0.44 3.21
CA LEU A 94 2.82 1.32 2.77
C LEU A 94 3.67 0.62 1.72
N ILE A 95 3.96 1.32 0.61
CA ILE A 95 4.78 0.79 -0.47
C ILE A 95 6.07 1.59 -0.57
N SER A 96 7.20 0.91 -0.41
CA SER A 96 8.52 1.50 -0.53
C SER A 96 9.51 0.50 -1.12
N ASN A 97 10.23 0.90 -2.16
CA ASN A 97 11.29 0.06 -2.72
C ASN A 97 12.49 -0.09 -1.77
N SER A 98 12.92 0.99 -1.15
CA SER A 98 14.07 0.99 -0.24
C SER A 98 13.74 0.55 1.19
N GLY A 99 12.47 0.65 1.60
CA GLY A 99 12.06 0.53 2.99
C GLY A 99 12.53 1.68 3.89
N LYS A 100 13.17 2.70 3.32
CA LYS A 100 13.79 3.84 4.02
C LYS A 100 13.28 5.19 3.53
N THR A 101 12.13 5.21 2.86
CA THR A 101 11.51 6.44 2.37
C THR A 101 11.15 7.34 3.55
N ARG A 102 11.80 8.50 3.63
CA ARG A 102 11.70 9.42 4.77
C ARG A 102 10.26 9.84 5.05
N GLU A 103 9.52 10.17 4.01
CA GLU A 103 8.14 10.62 4.10
C GLU A 103 7.21 9.53 4.65
N LEU A 104 7.46 8.26 4.32
CA LEU A 104 6.70 7.14 4.88
C LEU A 104 7.06 6.86 6.34
N ILE A 105 8.34 6.98 6.70
CA ILE A 105 8.78 6.85 8.10
C ILE A 105 8.12 7.94 8.95
N GLU A 106 8.09 9.17 8.47
CA GLU A 106 7.43 10.27 9.15
C GLU A 106 5.90 10.07 9.23
N LEU A 107 5.27 9.60 8.15
CA LEU A 107 3.85 9.23 8.14
C LEU A 107 3.54 8.20 9.23
N THR A 108 4.33 7.14 9.31
CA THR A 108 4.18 6.10 10.33
C THR A 108 4.27 6.70 11.74
N ARG A 109 5.27 7.53 11.99
CA ARG A 109 5.48 8.18 13.28
C ARG A 109 4.29 9.07 13.67
N LEU A 110 3.81 9.89 12.74
CA LEU A 110 2.66 10.78 12.97
C LEU A 110 1.37 10.00 13.18
N THR A 111 1.16 8.95 12.40
CA THR A 111 -0.01 8.08 12.54
C THR A 111 -0.05 7.40 13.90
N LEU A 112 1.06 6.86 14.37
CA LEU A 112 1.15 6.23 15.70
C LEU A 112 0.95 7.23 16.84
N GLY A 113 1.24 8.51 16.62
CA GLY A 113 0.90 9.57 17.56
C GLY A 113 -0.60 9.81 17.72
N LEU A 114 -1.39 9.55 16.66
CA LEU A 114 -2.85 9.71 16.65
C LEU A 114 -3.59 8.42 16.97
N ALA A 115 -3.09 7.31 16.47
CA ALA A 115 -3.67 5.97 16.60
C ALA A 115 -2.56 4.98 17.02
N PRO A 116 -2.25 4.87 18.32
CA PRO A 116 -1.09 4.08 18.80
C PRO A 116 -1.15 2.59 18.45
N ASP A 117 -2.34 2.04 18.24
CA ASP A 117 -2.56 0.63 17.91
C ASP A 117 -2.68 0.36 16.39
N MET A 118 -2.43 1.38 15.57
CA MET A 118 -2.48 1.25 14.11
C MET A 118 -1.62 0.10 13.61
N LYS A 119 -2.17 -0.68 12.68
CA LYS A 119 -1.46 -1.74 11.95
C LYS A 119 -0.98 -1.23 10.59
N PHE A 120 0.23 -1.69 10.24
CA PHE A 120 0.85 -1.40 8.96
C PHE A 120 1.22 -2.69 8.25
#